data_250e3adc6f3acfb5b0a37dc45703a32d
#
_entry.id   250e3adc6f3acfb5b0a37dc45703a32d
#
_cell.length_a   1.000
_cell.length_b   1.000
_cell.length_c   1.000
_cell.angle_alpha   90.00
_cell.angle_beta   90.00
_cell.angle_gamma   90.00
#
_symmetry.space_group_name_H-M   'P 1'
#
loop_
_entity.id
_entity.type
_entity.pdbx_description
1 polymer ?
#
loop_
_entity_poly.entity_id
_entity_poly.type
_entity_poly.pdbx_seq_one_letter_code
_entity_poly.pdbx_strand_id
1 'polypeptide(L)'
;MKLLIFNLVIVGLVIAGFYFMHGTNQIVDVQTIALNVREKPDATSPVLTQVHREDRVTIKEKKGGWYKIQTSEKVDGWVAEWLIFDGQSGPYTYLPAVITQRNTELKKNNQKSSKTIDTLRKKQKVFVTLELNGWCRIYVDDKYGWVPSDSLDIRKNQQPKFEIDDKLQVALDNAPLYSKKSETSSISTRLGYAEKITLKEEGDYWYQVSTESGQKGYMRSWEITNNKLSKNEKRPREPLPEHVIMLDPGHGGNDPGAETNDGKVLEKTLTLATAKTVKNELEEKGYSVLMTRSKDDFVSLSKIADISNKSNADIFLSFHYDSTGNPNEGSGTTTFYRNKNGRPLAQAVNDQIADILPLENRGFGTQDYQVLRENDKPAILLELGYINNDTDAAYAQNKKYHNKVAEAVYEGVTNYFIEMNKKDR
;
A
#
# COMPACT_ATOMS: atom_id res chain seq x y z
N MET A 1 29.70 -4.95 -59.03
CA MET A 1 28.90 -5.73 -58.10
C MET A 1 29.47 -5.76 -56.65
N LYS A 2 30.73 -6.06 -56.44
CA LYS A 2 31.36 -6.10 -55.10
C LYS A 2 31.32 -4.74 -54.36
N LEU A 3 31.51 -3.60 -55.05
CA LEU A 3 31.46 -2.25 -54.48
C LEU A 3 30.08 -1.82 -54.05
N LEU A 4 29.04 -2.25 -54.79
CA LEU A 4 27.62 -1.98 -54.45
C LEU A 4 27.18 -2.72 -53.19
N ILE A 5 27.61 -3.97 -53.03
CA ILE A 5 27.31 -4.80 -51.83
C ILE A 5 28.02 -4.25 -50.60
N PHE A 6 29.26 -3.75 -50.75
CA PHE A 6 30.01 -3.15 -49.64
C PHE A 6 29.34 -1.86 -49.13
N ASN A 7 28.86 -1.00 -50.05
CA ASN A 7 28.15 0.22 -49.68
C ASN A 7 26.77 -0.08 -49.04
N LEU A 8 26.04 -1.12 -49.50
CA LEU A 8 24.80 -1.55 -48.85
C LEU A 8 24.99 -2.10 -47.44
N VAL A 9 26.10 -2.81 -47.17
CA VAL A 9 26.43 -3.29 -45.82
C VAL A 9 26.79 -2.14 -44.90
N ILE A 10 27.54 -1.14 -45.37
CA ILE A 10 27.88 0.05 -44.57
C ILE A 10 26.63 0.88 -44.30
N VAL A 11 25.73 1.09 -45.27
CA VAL A 11 24.45 1.78 -45.06
C VAL A 11 23.57 0.99 -44.09
N GLY A 12 23.52 -0.34 -44.20
CA GLY A 12 22.80 -1.21 -43.27
C GLY A 12 23.37 -1.12 -41.82
N LEU A 13 24.69 -1.08 -41.65
CA LEU A 13 25.33 -0.92 -40.36
C LEU A 13 25.15 0.49 -39.77
N VAL A 14 25.14 1.53 -40.62
CA VAL A 14 24.86 2.91 -40.23
C VAL A 14 23.39 3.06 -39.80
N ILE A 15 22.45 2.46 -40.55
CA ILE A 15 21.03 2.46 -40.20
C ILE A 15 20.79 1.63 -38.94
N ALA A 16 21.41 0.47 -38.78
CA ALA A 16 21.34 -0.32 -37.56
C ALA A 16 22.01 0.42 -36.38
N GLY A 17 23.14 1.09 -36.58
CA GLY A 17 23.79 1.96 -35.61
C GLY A 17 22.92 3.17 -35.23
N PHE A 18 22.22 3.76 -36.22
CA PHE A 18 21.28 4.86 -35.98
C PHE A 18 20.02 4.41 -35.24
N TYR A 19 19.50 3.22 -35.50
CA TYR A 19 18.42 2.60 -34.71
C TYR A 19 18.88 2.19 -33.32
N PHE A 20 20.15 1.80 -33.14
CA PHE A 20 20.74 1.49 -31.84
C PHE A 20 21.12 2.74 -31.03
N MET A 21 21.38 3.88 -31.68
CA MET A 21 21.68 5.17 -31.03
C MET A 21 20.44 6.03 -30.73
N HIS A 22 19.31 5.77 -31.36
CA HIS A 22 18.03 6.37 -30.99
C HIS A 22 17.31 5.44 -30.01
N GLY A 23 18.00 5.12 -28.90
CA GLY A 23 17.38 4.55 -27.72
C GLY A 23 16.22 5.45 -27.32
N THR A 24 15.06 4.88 -27.21
CA THR A 24 13.78 5.48 -26.95
C THR A 24 13.86 6.42 -25.74
N ASN A 25 13.97 7.73 -25.99
CA ASN A 25 13.73 8.76 -24.97
C ASN A 25 12.23 8.75 -24.63
N GLN A 26 11.77 7.65 -24.03
CA GLN A 26 10.40 7.52 -23.62
C GLN A 26 10.23 8.25 -22.29
N ILE A 27 9.34 9.23 -22.27
CA ILE A 27 8.95 9.91 -21.03
C ILE A 27 7.83 9.08 -20.39
N VAL A 28 8.02 8.73 -19.13
CA VAL A 28 7.04 7.97 -18.36
C VAL A 28 6.78 8.66 -17.02
N ASP A 29 5.56 8.58 -16.55
CA ASP A 29 5.20 9.02 -15.21
C ASP A 29 5.45 7.85 -14.23
N VAL A 30 6.17 8.12 -13.15
CA VAL A 30 6.45 7.14 -12.10
C VAL A 30 5.14 6.79 -11.40
N GLN A 31 4.81 5.51 -11.33
CA GLN A 31 3.56 5.05 -10.72
C GLN A 31 3.74 4.58 -9.27
N THR A 32 4.96 4.31 -8.84
CA THR A 32 5.26 3.90 -7.46
C THR A 32 5.48 5.11 -6.55
N ILE A 33 5.13 5.00 -5.27
CA ILE A 33 5.24 6.10 -4.29
C ILE A 33 6.67 6.62 -4.17
N ALA A 34 7.64 5.72 -4.08
CA ALA A 34 9.04 6.08 -4.03
C ALA A 34 9.87 5.02 -4.76
N LEU A 35 10.69 5.46 -5.69
CA LEU A 35 11.55 4.62 -6.50
C LEU A 35 12.99 5.07 -6.36
N ASN A 36 13.85 4.18 -5.87
CA ASN A 36 15.27 4.48 -5.74
C ASN A 36 15.96 4.53 -7.10
N VAL A 37 16.56 5.65 -7.40
CA VAL A 37 17.46 5.85 -8.55
C VAL A 37 18.88 5.52 -8.12
N ARG A 38 19.49 4.49 -8.71
CA ARG A 38 20.76 3.93 -8.28
C ARG A 38 21.89 4.23 -9.25
N GLU A 39 23.12 4.22 -8.75
CA GLU A 39 24.34 4.47 -9.56
C GLU A 39 24.54 3.39 -10.64
N LYS A 40 24.22 2.13 -10.32
CA LYS A 40 24.39 0.96 -11.20
C LYS A 40 23.10 0.12 -11.24
N PRO A 41 22.90 -0.70 -12.29
CA PRO A 41 21.74 -1.60 -12.42
C PRO A 41 21.89 -2.80 -11.46
N ASP A 42 21.90 -2.53 -10.17
CA ASP A 42 22.09 -3.49 -9.09
C ASP A 42 21.35 -3.00 -7.83
N ALA A 43 20.61 -3.90 -7.18
CA ALA A 43 19.83 -3.60 -5.98
C ALA A 43 20.69 -3.20 -4.76
N THR A 44 21.97 -3.54 -4.75
CA THR A 44 22.93 -3.18 -3.69
C THR A 44 23.70 -1.89 -3.99
N SER A 45 23.57 -1.36 -5.22
CA SER A 45 24.26 -0.14 -5.63
C SER A 45 23.76 1.09 -4.85
N PRO A 46 24.63 2.08 -4.57
CA PRO A 46 24.26 3.32 -3.89
C PRO A 46 23.04 3.99 -4.54
N VAL A 47 22.17 4.53 -3.70
CA VAL A 47 21.03 5.34 -4.13
C VAL A 47 21.50 6.77 -4.38
N LEU A 48 21.30 7.28 -5.58
CA LEU A 48 21.65 8.64 -5.97
C LEU A 48 20.55 9.63 -5.55
N THR A 49 19.29 9.27 -5.80
CA THR A 49 18.10 10.03 -5.45
C THR A 49 16.88 9.11 -5.43
N GLN A 50 15.72 9.66 -5.06
CA GLN A 50 14.43 8.99 -5.21
C GLN A 50 13.55 9.79 -6.16
N VAL A 51 12.71 9.09 -6.93
CA VAL A 51 11.59 9.64 -7.65
C VAL A 51 10.30 9.09 -7.07
N HIS A 52 9.24 9.90 -7.13
CA HIS A 52 7.97 9.63 -6.48
C HIS A 52 6.87 9.49 -7.52
N ARG A 53 5.68 9.09 -7.07
CA ARG A 53 4.50 9.02 -7.93
C ARG A 53 4.28 10.33 -8.67
N GLU A 54 3.93 10.24 -9.97
CA GLU A 54 3.71 11.36 -10.90
C GLU A 54 4.97 12.12 -11.31
N ASP A 55 6.15 11.80 -10.74
CA ASP A 55 7.39 12.34 -11.27
C ASP A 55 7.61 11.86 -12.71
N ARG A 56 7.96 12.79 -13.59
CA ARG A 56 8.33 12.48 -14.96
C ARG A 56 9.79 12.11 -15.07
N VAL A 57 10.04 10.95 -15.64
CA VAL A 57 11.41 10.50 -15.93
C VAL A 57 11.54 10.10 -17.38
N THR A 58 12.74 10.28 -17.91
CA THR A 58 13.06 9.88 -19.29
C THR A 58 13.84 8.59 -19.27
N ILE A 59 13.31 7.53 -19.86
CA ILE A 59 14.04 6.27 -20.05
C ILE A 59 15.08 6.46 -21.16
N LYS A 60 16.34 6.19 -20.83
CA LYS A 60 17.50 6.34 -21.75
C LYS A 60 17.98 4.99 -22.27
N GLU A 61 18.00 3.95 -21.41
CA GLU A 61 18.59 2.66 -21.70
C GLU A 61 17.86 1.56 -20.92
N LYS A 62 17.88 0.33 -21.47
CA LYS A 62 17.39 -0.87 -20.79
C LYS A 62 18.50 -1.91 -20.73
N LYS A 63 18.78 -2.45 -19.54
CA LYS A 63 19.81 -3.46 -19.35
C LYS A 63 19.48 -4.40 -18.17
N GLY A 64 19.40 -5.70 -18.44
CA GLY A 64 19.31 -6.72 -17.39
C GLY A 64 18.16 -6.55 -16.39
N GLY A 65 16.97 -6.11 -16.84
CA GLY A 65 15.83 -5.84 -15.96
C GLY A 65 15.86 -4.48 -15.26
N TRP A 66 16.73 -3.56 -15.74
CA TRP A 66 16.85 -2.19 -15.24
C TRP A 66 16.67 -1.18 -16.36
N TYR A 67 16.07 -0.03 -16.03
CA TYR A 67 16.06 1.14 -16.89
C TYR A 67 17.05 2.18 -16.37
N LYS A 68 17.88 2.69 -17.26
CA LYS A 68 18.59 3.94 -17.00
C LYS A 68 17.62 5.08 -17.29
N ILE A 69 17.39 5.90 -16.28
CA ILE A 69 16.48 7.03 -16.37
C ILE A 69 17.23 8.33 -16.15
N GLN A 70 16.62 9.41 -16.62
CA GLN A 70 16.96 10.77 -16.22
C GLN A 70 15.75 11.37 -15.51
N THR A 71 15.97 11.90 -14.32
CA THR A 71 14.94 12.61 -13.54
C THR A 71 14.71 14.02 -14.09
N SER A 72 13.64 14.69 -13.65
CA SER A 72 13.38 16.12 -13.93
C SER A 72 14.52 17.03 -13.46
N GLU A 73 15.23 16.64 -12.39
CA GLU A 73 16.39 17.34 -11.85
C GLU A 73 17.71 16.99 -12.58
N LYS A 74 17.62 16.27 -13.72
CA LYS A 74 18.74 15.83 -14.56
C LYS A 74 19.73 14.87 -13.87
N VAL A 75 19.27 14.13 -12.89
CA VAL A 75 20.03 13.02 -12.31
C VAL A 75 19.85 11.79 -13.20
N ASP A 76 20.95 11.24 -13.68
CA ASP A 76 20.98 9.98 -14.43
C ASP A 76 21.27 8.82 -13.46
N GLY A 77 20.47 7.76 -13.53
CA GLY A 77 20.67 6.58 -12.71
C GLY A 77 19.80 5.42 -13.13
N TRP A 78 19.89 4.33 -12.42
CA TRP A 78 19.23 3.07 -12.73
C TRP A 78 18.07 2.80 -11.77
N VAL A 79 16.96 2.36 -12.33
CA VAL A 79 15.78 1.93 -11.59
C VAL A 79 15.39 0.53 -12.05
N ALA A 80 14.86 -0.26 -11.15
CA ALA A 80 14.41 -1.59 -11.54
C ALA A 80 13.23 -1.47 -12.53
N GLU A 81 13.34 -2.16 -13.65
CA GLU A 81 12.35 -2.13 -14.74
C GLU A 81 10.93 -2.41 -14.26
N TRP A 82 10.78 -3.33 -13.32
CA TRP A 82 9.50 -3.77 -12.77
C TRP A 82 8.86 -2.77 -11.79
N LEU A 83 9.55 -1.66 -11.48
CA LEU A 83 9.06 -0.57 -10.64
C LEU A 83 8.70 0.69 -11.46
N ILE A 84 9.21 0.83 -12.68
CA ILE A 84 8.78 1.87 -13.61
C ILE A 84 7.79 1.28 -14.60
N PHE A 85 6.69 1.95 -14.75
CA PHE A 85 5.63 1.54 -15.67
C PHE A 85 5.63 2.38 -16.94
N ASP A 86 5.65 1.66 -18.05
CA ASP A 86 5.35 2.14 -19.40
C ASP A 86 3.83 2.20 -19.66
N GLY A 87 3.02 2.31 -18.62
CA GLY A 87 1.55 2.33 -18.70
C GLY A 87 0.89 0.94 -18.69
N GLN A 88 1.66 -0.15 -18.53
CA GLN A 88 1.13 -1.51 -18.57
C GLN A 88 1.13 -2.26 -17.23
N SER A 89 1.75 -1.73 -16.19
CA SER A 89 1.78 -2.36 -14.88
C SER A 89 1.64 -1.32 -13.77
N GLY A 90 0.66 -1.45 -12.90
CA GLY A 90 0.38 -0.56 -11.77
C GLY A 90 1.30 -0.80 -10.56
N PRO A 91 1.24 0.06 -9.53
CA PRO A 91 2.08 -0.02 -8.34
C PRO A 91 1.89 -1.30 -7.49
N TYR A 92 0.97 -2.15 -7.89
CA TYR A 92 0.53 -3.36 -7.18
C TYR A 92 0.75 -4.64 -7.97
N THR A 93 1.86 -4.71 -8.66
CA THR A 93 2.21 -5.93 -9.37
C THR A 93 2.70 -6.99 -8.38
N TYR A 94 1.93 -8.05 -8.23
CA TYR A 94 2.42 -9.33 -7.73
C TYR A 94 3.39 -9.91 -8.76
N LEU A 95 4.62 -9.41 -8.77
CA LEU A 95 5.63 -9.92 -9.71
C LEU A 95 6.14 -11.26 -9.22
N PRO A 96 6.01 -12.32 -10.01
CA PRO A 96 6.56 -13.61 -9.65
C PRO A 96 8.07 -13.50 -9.52
N ALA A 97 8.57 -13.95 -8.38
CA ALA A 97 9.98 -13.98 -8.07
C ALA A 97 10.35 -15.29 -7.39
N VAL A 98 11.65 -15.54 -7.32
CA VAL A 98 12.20 -16.73 -6.67
C VAL A 98 13.28 -16.30 -5.70
N ILE A 99 13.26 -16.86 -4.50
CA ILE A 99 14.32 -16.67 -3.50
C ILE A 99 15.64 -17.26 -4.03
N THR A 100 16.70 -16.46 -4.05
CA THR A 100 18.01 -16.87 -4.56
C THR A 100 18.92 -17.45 -3.49
N GLN A 101 18.75 -17.04 -2.24
CA GLN A 101 19.60 -17.39 -1.11
C GLN A 101 18.92 -18.46 -0.22
N ARG A 102 19.74 -19.24 0.51
CA ARG A 102 19.24 -20.17 1.53
C ARG A 102 18.95 -19.40 2.81
N ASN A 103 17.89 -19.81 3.52
CA ASN A 103 17.52 -19.24 4.83
C ASN A 103 17.30 -17.70 4.77
N THR A 104 16.66 -17.22 3.70
CA THR A 104 16.28 -15.81 3.60
C THR A 104 15.24 -15.49 4.65
N GLU A 105 15.58 -14.59 5.57
CA GLU A 105 14.66 -14.17 6.62
C GLU A 105 13.57 -13.26 6.05
N LEU A 106 12.32 -13.65 6.25
CA LEU A 106 11.16 -12.79 6.01
C LEU A 106 10.97 -11.88 7.22
N LYS A 107 11.24 -10.61 7.06
CA LYS A 107 11.16 -9.61 8.13
C LYS A 107 9.78 -8.95 8.19
N LYS A 108 9.35 -8.54 9.38
CA LYS A 108 8.12 -7.78 9.57
C LYS A 108 8.19 -6.40 8.89
N ASN A 109 9.34 -5.73 8.97
CA ASN A 109 9.60 -4.41 8.37
C ASN A 109 10.89 -4.44 7.56
N ASN A 110 11.08 -3.47 6.68
CA ASN A 110 12.22 -3.32 5.75
C ASN A 110 13.54 -2.90 6.42
N GLN A 111 13.93 -3.60 7.49
CA GLN A 111 15.20 -3.34 8.19
C GLN A 111 15.75 -4.62 8.84
N LYS A 112 17.08 -4.73 8.90
CA LYS A 112 17.79 -5.92 9.42
C LYS A 112 17.42 -6.26 10.87
N SER A 113 17.19 -5.28 11.72
CA SER A 113 16.83 -5.43 13.14
C SER A 113 15.36 -5.81 13.35
N SER A 114 14.54 -5.80 12.30
CA SER A 114 13.13 -6.16 12.40
C SER A 114 12.97 -7.64 12.75
N LYS A 115 11.86 -7.95 13.44
CA LYS A 115 11.49 -9.32 13.80
C LYS A 115 11.40 -10.20 12.55
N THR A 116 12.05 -11.36 12.58
CA THR A 116 11.85 -12.41 11.57
C THR A 116 10.50 -13.08 11.82
N ILE A 117 9.63 -13.08 10.82
CA ILE A 117 8.30 -13.71 10.89
C ILE A 117 8.28 -15.07 10.22
N ASP A 118 9.22 -15.32 9.30
CA ASP A 118 9.41 -16.61 8.65
C ASP A 118 10.83 -16.75 8.07
N THR A 119 11.21 -17.94 7.62
CA THR A 119 12.47 -18.23 6.93
C THR A 119 12.20 -18.94 5.62
N LEU A 120 12.58 -18.31 4.52
CA LEU A 120 12.31 -18.75 3.17
C LEU A 120 13.44 -19.62 2.61
N ARG A 121 13.05 -20.57 1.76
CA ARG A 121 13.99 -21.52 1.15
C ARG A 121 14.47 -21.01 -0.21
N LYS A 122 15.72 -21.34 -0.57
CA LYS A 122 16.18 -21.11 -1.94
C LYS A 122 15.24 -21.78 -2.96
N LYS A 123 14.93 -21.06 -4.04
CA LYS A 123 13.97 -21.44 -5.09
C LYS A 123 12.49 -21.41 -4.66
N GLN A 124 12.16 -20.95 -3.46
CA GLN A 124 10.76 -20.72 -3.08
C GLN A 124 10.17 -19.62 -3.96
N LYS A 125 8.98 -19.87 -4.50
CA LYS A 125 8.23 -18.92 -5.31
C LYS A 125 7.57 -17.89 -4.38
N VAL A 126 7.65 -16.64 -4.73
CA VAL A 126 7.07 -15.53 -3.99
C VAL A 126 6.55 -14.49 -4.99
N PHE A 127 5.75 -13.56 -4.54
CA PHE A 127 5.32 -12.41 -5.32
C PHE A 127 5.86 -11.13 -4.71
N VAL A 128 6.53 -10.32 -5.52
CA VAL A 128 7.01 -8.98 -5.09
C VAL A 128 5.88 -8.00 -5.27
N THR A 129 5.60 -7.22 -4.23
CA THR A 129 4.53 -6.23 -4.22
C THR A 129 5.06 -4.80 -4.15
N LEU A 130 6.26 -4.58 -3.61
CA LEU A 130 6.87 -3.27 -3.45
C LEU A 130 8.38 -3.39 -3.26
N GLU A 131 9.16 -2.39 -3.71
CA GLU A 131 10.57 -2.21 -3.30
C GLU A 131 10.75 -0.86 -2.59
N LEU A 132 11.41 -0.88 -1.45
CA LEU A 132 11.73 0.31 -0.67
C LEU A 132 13.10 0.15 0.00
N ASN A 133 14.02 1.10 -0.27
CA ASN A 133 15.31 1.17 0.41
C ASN A 133 16.15 -0.13 0.39
N GLY A 134 16.13 -0.86 -0.75
CA GLY A 134 16.88 -2.11 -0.92
C GLY A 134 16.20 -3.34 -0.30
N TRP A 135 14.94 -3.21 0.07
CA TRP A 135 14.07 -4.28 0.54
C TRP A 135 12.88 -4.44 -0.39
N CYS A 136 12.52 -5.68 -0.68
CA CYS A 136 11.27 -5.99 -1.37
C CYS A 136 10.25 -6.50 -0.37
N ARG A 137 9.06 -5.90 -0.41
CA ARG A 137 7.90 -6.50 0.21
C ARG A 137 7.41 -7.63 -0.67
N ILE A 138 7.22 -8.79 -0.07
CA ILE A 138 6.77 -9.98 -0.79
C ILE A 138 5.53 -10.56 -0.14
N TYR A 139 4.76 -11.26 -0.96
CA TYR A 139 3.66 -12.12 -0.55
C TYR A 139 4.06 -13.59 -0.74
N VAL A 140 3.95 -14.39 0.29
CA VAL A 140 4.32 -15.81 0.29
C VAL A 140 3.56 -16.55 1.40
N ASP A 141 2.98 -17.72 1.08
CA ASP A 141 2.29 -18.58 2.04
C ASP A 141 1.30 -17.82 2.94
N ASP A 142 0.45 -16.97 2.32
CA ASP A 142 -0.57 -16.12 2.96
C ASP A 142 -0.02 -15.06 3.93
N LYS A 143 1.25 -14.69 3.77
CA LYS A 143 1.92 -13.68 4.60
C LYS A 143 2.55 -12.60 3.73
N TYR A 144 2.53 -11.38 4.24
CA TYR A 144 3.37 -10.30 3.76
C TYR A 144 4.58 -10.15 4.66
N GLY A 145 5.71 -9.80 4.06
CA GLY A 145 6.91 -9.45 4.80
C GLY A 145 7.98 -8.91 3.85
N TRP A 146 9.11 -8.58 4.41
CA TRP A 146 10.19 -7.92 3.70
C TRP A 146 11.42 -8.81 3.62
N VAL A 147 12.02 -8.84 2.44
CA VAL A 147 13.31 -9.50 2.19
C VAL A 147 14.26 -8.52 1.50
N PRO A 148 15.57 -8.65 1.66
CA PRO A 148 16.53 -7.85 0.89
C PRO A 148 16.30 -8.03 -0.62
N SER A 149 16.34 -6.94 -1.39
CA SER A 149 16.08 -6.99 -2.85
C SER A 149 17.07 -7.89 -3.59
N ASP A 150 18.31 -8.02 -3.10
CA ASP A 150 19.35 -8.90 -3.65
C ASP A 150 19.09 -10.41 -3.40
N SER A 151 18.15 -10.72 -2.53
CA SER A 151 17.72 -12.11 -2.26
C SER A 151 16.69 -12.64 -3.23
N LEU A 152 16.30 -11.85 -4.24
CA LEU A 152 15.25 -12.17 -5.21
C LEU A 152 15.79 -12.27 -6.64
N ASP A 153 15.27 -13.26 -7.37
CA ASP A 153 15.32 -13.34 -8.84
C ASP A 153 13.89 -13.15 -9.38
N ILE A 154 13.64 -11.98 -9.96
CA ILE A 154 12.31 -11.58 -10.42
C ILE A 154 12.14 -12.07 -11.85
N ARG A 155 11.19 -12.98 -12.05
CA ARG A 155 10.98 -13.70 -13.30
C ARG A 155 9.72 -13.22 -14.02
N LYS A 156 9.85 -12.23 -14.87
CA LYS A 156 8.74 -11.74 -15.70
C LYS A 156 8.16 -12.80 -16.65
N ASN A 157 8.94 -13.79 -17.08
CA ASN A 157 8.56 -14.72 -18.15
C ASN A 157 8.06 -16.11 -17.67
N GLN A 158 7.81 -16.30 -16.37
CA GLN A 158 7.25 -17.56 -15.85
C GLN A 158 5.81 -17.36 -15.37
N GLN A 159 4.97 -16.91 -16.29
CA GLN A 159 3.52 -16.89 -16.09
C GLN A 159 2.97 -18.32 -16.25
N PRO A 160 1.95 -18.72 -15.46
CA PRO A 160 1.24 -19.94 -15.75
C PRO A 160 0.64 -19.84 -17.16
N LYS A 161 0.88 -20.87 -17.99
CA LYS A 161 0.23 -20.97 -19.28
C LYS A 161 -1.11 -21.66 -19.09
N PHE A 162 -2.15 -21.04 -19.56
CA PHE A 162 -3.50 -21.58 -19.58
C PHE A 162 -3.96 -21.70 -21.04
N GLU A 163 -4.83 -22.66 -21.33
CA GLU A 163 -5.42 -22.84 -22.66
C GLU A 163 -6.80 -22.16 -22.76
N ILE A 164 -7.16 -21.71 -23.95
CA ILE A 164 -8.48 -21.13 -24.20
C ILE A 164 -9.57 -22.12 -23.76
N ASP A 165 -10.60 -21.59 -23.09
CA ASP A 165 -11.70 -22.32 -22.45
C ASP A 165 -11.33 -23.10 -21.19
N ASP A 166 -10.10 -22.98 -20.68
CA ASP A 166 -9.75 -23.48 -19.35
C ASP A 166 -10.72 -22.95 -18.28
N LYS A 167 -11.11 -23.85 -17.38
CA LYS A 167 -11.88 -23.54 -16.19
C LYS A 167 -10.92 -23.18 -15.06
N LEU A 168 -10.83 -21.90 -14.78
CA LEU A 168 -9.94 -21.34 -13.79
C LEU A 168 -10.71 -20.89 -12.56
N GLN A 169 -10.00 -20.54 -11.51
CA GLN A 169 -10.56 -19.93 -10.32
C GLN A 169 -9.79 -18.63 -10.00
N VAL A 170 -10.49 -17.70 -9.38
CA VAL A 170 -9.91 -16.45 -8.87
C VAL A 170 -9.06 -16.78 -7.65
N ALA A 171 -7.78 -16.40 -7.69
CA ALA A 171 -6.79 -16.70 -6.66
C ALA A 171 -6.75 -15.68 -5.52
N LEU A 172 -7.39 -14.52 -5.70
CA LEU A 172 -7.44 -13.45 -4.72
C LEU A 172 -8.88 -13.11 -4.33
N ASP A 173 -9.09 -12.66 -3.11
CA ASP A 173 -10.38 -12.11 -2.72
C ASP A 173 -10.50 -10.65 -3.23
N ASN A 174 -11.71 -10.26 -3.63
CA ASN A 174 -11.98 -8.91 -4.16
C ASN A 174 -11.17 -8.55 -5.42
N ALA A 175 -10.82 -9.55 -6.25
CA ALA A 175 -10.03 -9.35 -7.47
C ALA A 175 -10.78 -8.53 -8.53
N PRO A 176 -10.17 -7.51 -9.12
CA PRO A 176 -10.85 -6.67 -10.11
C PRO A 176 -10.99 -7.38 -11.47
N LEU A 177 -12.16 -7.24 -12.08
CA LEU A 177 -12.38 -7.58 -13.48
C LEU A 177 -12.32 -6.30 -14.31
N TYR A 178 -11.22 -6.06 -14.98
CA TYR A 178 -10.96 -4.84 -15.74
C TYR A 178 -11.67 -4.83 -17.09
N SER A 179 -12.08 -3.66 -17.56
CA SER A 179 -12.73 -3.50 -18.87
C SER A 179 -11.75 -3.55 -20.05
N LYS A 180 -10.46 -3.29 -19.80
CA LYS A 180 -9.37 -3.32 -20.78
C LYS A 180 -8.11 -3.91 -20.13
N LYS A 181 -7.11 -4.28 -20.93
CA LYS A 181 -5.77 -4.73 -20.51
C LYS A 181 -4.96 -3.59 -19.86
N SER A 182 -5.52 -2.96 -18.81
CA SER A 182 -4.91 -1.84 -18.10
C SER A 182 -5.48 -1.73 -16.69
N GLU A 183 -4.64 -1.52 -15.70
CA GLU A 183 -5.02 -1.30 -14.30
C GLU A 183 -5.71 0.05 -14.08
N THR A 184 -5.50 1.01 -14.98
CA THR A 184 -6.19 2.31 -14.99
C THR A 184 -7.54 2.26 -15.70
N SER A 185 -7.93 1.11 -16.28
CA SER A 185 -9.24 0.98 -16.89
C SER A 185 -10.34 0.78 -15.85
N SER A 186 -11.60 1.06 -16.23
CA SER A 186 -12.74 0.81 -15.36
C SER A 186 -12.81 -0.66 -14.93
N ILE A 187 -13.15 -0.90 -13.67
CA ILE A 187 -13.45 -2.23 -13.14
C ILE A 187 -14.92 -2.50 -13.38
N SER A 188 -15.21 -3.55 -14.13
CA SER A 188 -16.58 -3.96 -14.46
C SER A 188 -17.28 -4.59 -13.26
N THR A 189 -16.54 -5.35 -12.46
CA THR A 189 -16.97 -5.98 -11.20
C THR A 189 -15.75 -6.44 -10.41
N ARG A 190 -15.96 -6.87 -9.17
CA ARG A 190 -14.94 -7.54 -8.38
C ARG A 190 -15.38 -8.97 -8.09
N LEU A 191 -14.43 -9.90 -8.20
CA LEU A 191 -14.66 -11.32 -8.07
C LEU A 191 -14.11 -11.82 -6.74
N GLY A 192 -14.84 -12.76 -6.13
CA GLY A 192 -14.42 -13.37 -4.86
C GLY A 192 -13.41 -14.49 -5.05
N TYR A 193 -12.67 -14.80 -3.98
CA TYR A 193 -11.75 -15.93 -3.94
C TYR A 193 -12.45 -17.26 -4.33
N ALA A 194 -11.76 -18.08 -5.10
CA ALA A 194 -12.26 -19.34 -5.62
C ALA A 194 -13.50 -19.20 -6.54
N GLU A 195 -13.86 -18.00 -6.97
CA GLU A 195 -14.91 -17.80 -7.96
C GLU A 195 -14.47 -18.39 -9.29
N LYS A 196 -15.39 -19.08 -9.96
CA LYS A 196 -15.09 -19.77 -11.22
C LYS A 196 -15.16 -18.83 -12.39
N ILE A 197 -14.18 -18.92 -13.25
CA ILE A 197 -14.06 -18.15 -14.48
C ILE A 197 -13.62 -19.07 -15.62
N THR A 198 -13.82 -18.62 -16.85
CA THR A 198 -13.40 -19.33 -18.06
C THR A 198 -12.48 -18.43 -18.87
N LEU A 199 -11.30 -18.93 -19.24
CA LEU A 199 -10.37 -18.21 -20.10
C LEU A 199 -10.96 -18.03 -21.50
N LYS A 200 -10.87 -16.83 -22.06
CA LYS A 200 -11.39 -16.48 -23.39
C LYS A 200 -10.32 -15.99 -24.36
N GLU A 201 -9.24 -15.39 -23.87
CA GLU A 201 -8.10 -14.96 -24.66
C GLU A 201 -6.84 -15.08 -23.83
N GLU A 202 -5.81 -15.66 -24.41
CA GLU A 202 -4.48 -15.77 -23.82
C GLU A 202 -3.73 -14.44 -23.90
N GLY A 203 -2.79 -14.24 -22.97
CA GLY A 203 -1.88 -13.12 -22.96
C GLY A 203 -0.71 -13.38 -22.01
N ASP A 204 0.35 -12.61 -22.14
CA ASP A 204 1.55 -12.77 -21.30
C ASP A 204 1.32 -12.32 -19.84
N TYR A 205 0.42 -11.37 -19.65
CA TYR A 205 0.18 -10.70 -18.37
C TYR A 205 -1.31 -10.53 -18.09
N TRP A 206 -2.10 -10.19 -19.12
CA TRP A 206 -3.53 -10.00 -19.08
C TRP A 206 -4.25 -11.14 -19.79
N TYR A 207 -5.19 -11.73 -19.10
CA TYR A 207 -6.05 -12.77 -19.63
C TYR A 207 -7.48 -12.26 -19.74
N GLN A 208 -8.10 -12.43 -20.89
CA GLN A 208 -9.54 -12.20 -20.99
C GLN A 208 -10.28 -13.39 -20.41
N VAL A 209 -11.14 -13.12 -19.44
CA VAL A 209 -11.95 -14.15 -18.78
C VAL A 209 -13.43 -13.85 -18.90
N SER A 210 -14.25 -14.85 -18.70
CA SER A 210 -15.70 -14.76 -18.55
C SER A 210 -16.13 -15.38 -17.24
N THR A 211 -16.96 -14.68 -16.46
CA THR A 211 -17.59 -15.19 -15.24
C THR A 211 -18.67 -16.23 -15.57
N GLU A 212 -19.16 -16.96 -14.56
CA GLU A 212 -20.30 -17.87 -14.73
C GLU A 212 -21.60 -17.11 -15.15
N SER A 213 -21.73 -15.83 -14.80
CA SER A 213 -22.83 -14.97 -15.25
C SER A 213 -22.67 -14.46 -16.70
N GLY A 214 -21.57 -14.78 -17.37
CA GLY A 214 -21.28 -14.36 -18.74
C GLY A 214 -20.62 -12.99 -18.89
N GLN A 215 -20.31 -12.30 -17.81
CA GLN A 215 -19.61 -11.03 -17.84
C GLN A 215 -18.15 -11.24 -18.27
N LYS A 216 -17.68 -10.47 -19.25
CA LYS A 216 -16.32 -10.54 -19.78
C LYS A 216 -15.48 -9.37 -19.29
N GLY A 217 -14.20 -9.62 -19.07
CA GLY A 217 -13.21 -8.59 -18.71
C GLY A 217 -11.80 -9.18 -18.68
N TYR A 218 -10.87 -8.39 -18.18
CA TYR A 218 -9.46 -8.75 -18.11
C TYR A 218 -9.02 -8.89 -16.67
N MET A 219 -8.25 -9.95 -16.41
CA MET A 219 -7.59 -10.21 -15.12
C MET A 219 -6.11 -10.43 -15.34
N ARG A 220 -5.33 -10.19 -14.32
CA ARG A 220 -3.88 -10.40 -14.35
C ARG A 220 -3.57 -11.87 -14.08
N SER A 221 -2.48 -12.36 -14.63
CA SER A 221 -2.10 -13.78 -14.59
C SER A 221 -2.03 -14.40 -13.19
N TRP A 222 -1.63 -13.61 -12.17
CA TRP A 222 -1.55 -14.06 -10.77
C TRP A 222 -2.86 -14.00 -10.00
N GLU A 223 -3.87 -13.34 -10.55
CA GLU A 223 -5.20 -13.30 -9.96
C GLU A 223 -6.03 -14.55 -10.27
N ILE A 224 -5.51 -15.41 -11.15
CA ILE A 224 -6.21 -16.58 -11.63
C ILE A 224 -5.33 -17.84 -11.48
N THR A 225 -5.97 -19.00 -11.31
CA THR A 225 -5.27 -20.27 -11.14
C THR A 225 -6.10 -21.42 -11.67
N ASN A 226 -5.44 -22.49 -12.11
CA ASN A 226 -6.06 -23.78 -12.38
C ASN A 226 -5.99 -24.74 -11.18
N ASN A 227 -5.33 -24.34 -10.08
CA ASN A 227 -5.36 -25.11 -8.85
C ASN A 227 -6.78 -25.08 -8.25
N LYS A 228 -7.22 -26.22 -7.71
CA LYS A 228 -8.50 -26.28 -7.02
C LYS A 228 -8.41 -25.54 -5.69
N LEU A 229 -9.10 -24.43 -5.59
CA LEU A 229 -9.20 -23.61 -4.38
C LEU A 229 -10.43 -23.99 -3.56
N SER A 230 -10.33 -23.91 -2.23
CA SER A 230 -11.44 -24.10 -1.31
C SER A 230 -11.93 -22.76 -0.75
N LYS A 231 -13.23 -22.52 -0.76
CA LYS A 231 -13.83 -21.30 -0.18
C LYS A 231 -13.59 -21.13 1.32
N ASN A 232 -13.12 -22.18 2.00
CA ASN A 232 -12.85 -22.19 3.44
C ASN A 232 -11.39 -21.91 3.80
N GLU A 233 -10.52 -21.68 2.80
CA GLU A 233 -9.12 -21.31 3.04
C GLU A 233 -9.00 -19.83 3.38
N LYS A 234 -7.96 -19.45 4.15
CA LYS A 234 -7.63 -18.04 4.39
C LYS A 234 -7.39 -17.36 3.05
N ARG A 235 -8.14 -16.32 2.80
CA ARG A 235 -8.21 -15.66 1.51
C ARG A 235 -7.19 -14.52 1.43
N PRO A 236 -6.22 -14.57 0.48
CA PRO A 236 -5.42 -13.41 0.18
C PRO A 236 -6.30 -12.34 -0.48
N ARG A 237 -6.38 -11.16 0.12
CA ARG A 237 -7.05 -10.00 -0.49
C ARG A 237 -6.08 -9.30 -1.42
N GLU A 238 -6.60 -8.76 -2.54
CA GLU A 238 -5.83 -7.82 -3.32
C GLU A 238 -5.49 -6.59 -2.47
N PRO A 239 -4.22 -6.16 -2.42
CA PRO A 239 -3.88 -4.91 -1.77
C PRO A 239 -4.64 -3.77 -2.44
N LEU A 240 -5.21 -2.91 -1.63
CA LEU A 240 -5.72 -1.64 -2.14
C LEU A 240 -4.58 -0.80 -2.70
N PRO A 241 -4.89 0.11 -3.63
CA PRO A 241 -3.95 1.12 -4.09
C PRO A 241 -3.19 1.72 -2.91
N GLU A 242 -1.89 1.94 -3.10
CA GLU A 242 -1.02 2.41 -2.03
C GLU A 242 -1.43 3.82 -1.63
N HIS A 243 -2.21 3.89 -0.58
CA HIS A 243 -2.59 5.15 0.04
C HIS A 243 -1.64 5.45 1.19
N VAL A 244 -1.32 6.71 1.33
CA VAL A 244 -0.51 7.23 2.43
C VAL A 244 -1.46 7.74 3.51
N ILE A 245 -1.30 7.23 4.72
CA ILE A 245 -2.15 7.56 5.85
C ILE A 245 -1.33 8.36 6.86
N MET A 246 -1.80 9.55 7.23
CA MET A 246 -1.23 10.30 8.33
C MET A 246 -1.93 9.95 9.63
N LEU A 247 -1.17 9.47 10.61
CA LEU A 247 -1.64 9.25 11.98
C LEU A 247 -1.13 10.35 12.89
N ASP A 248 -2.01 10.85 13.72
CA ASP A 248 -1.73 11.90 14.70
C ASP A 248 -2.04 11.38 16.10
N PRO A 249 -1.04 10.98 16.88
CA PRO A 249 -1.24 10.72 18.30
C PRO A 249 -1.46 12.04 19.02
N GLY A 250 -2.67 12.32 19.49
CA GLY A 250 -2.98 13.57 20.19
C GLY A 250 -2.07 13.82 21.40
N HIS A 251 -1.88 15.11 21.75
CA HIS A 251 -1.03 15.56 22.87
C HIS A 251 0.45 15.20 22.70
N GLY A 252 1.24 15.28 23.77
CA GLY A 252 2.66 14.92 23.78
C GLY A 252 3.56 15.95 24.45
N GLY A 253 4.73 15.53 24.91
CA GLY A 253 5.70 16.37 25.61
C GLY A 253 5.11 17.03 26.86
N ASN A 254 5.03 18.34 26.86
CA ASN A 254 4.46 19.15 27.96
C ASN A 254 2.92 19.25 27.93
N ASP A 255 2.26 18.68 26.93
CA ASP A 255 0.81 18.55 26.87
C ASP A 255 0.44 17.11 27.25
N PRO A 256 -0.03 16.86 28.50
CA PRO A 256 -0.36 15.50 28.96
C PRO A 256 -1.68 14.99 28.38
N GLY A 257 -2.57 15.88 27.88
CA GLY A 257 -3.98 15.56 27.69
C GLY A 257 -4.71 15.34 29.01
N ALA A 258 -5.80 14.60 28.97
CA ALA A 258 -6.52 14.17 30.16
C ALA A 258 -5.80 13.02 30.89
N GLU A 259 -6.28 12.66 32.10
CA GLU A 259 -5.69 11.60 32.93
C GLU A 259 -6.74 10.67 33.49
N THR A 260 -6.32 9.46 33.88
CA THR A 260 -7.16 8.51 34.62
C THR A 260 -7.57 9.05 35.96
N ASN A 261 -8.68 8.57 36.52
CA ASN A 261 -9.18 9.01 37.85
C ASN A 261 -8.15 8.86 38.99
N ASP A 262 -7.20 7.93 38.85
CA ASP A 262 -6.11 7.75 39.82
C ASP A 262 -4.83 8.55 39.50
N GLY A 263 -4.85 9.35 38.41
CA GLY A 263 -3.76 10.21 37.98
C GLY A 263 -2.51 9.48 37.48
N LYS A 264 -2.57 8.17 37.23
CA LYS A 264 -1.38 7.39 36.88
C LYS A 264 -1.09 7.29 35.38
N VAL A 265 -2.12 7.45 34.55
CA VAL A 265 -2.00 7.30 33.12
C VAL A 265 -2.45 8.56 32.43
N LEU A 266 -1.62 9.08 31.54
CA LEU A 266 -1.87 10.29 30.76
C LEU A 266 -2.34 9.93 29.36
N GLU A 267 -3.25 10.70 28.81
CA GLU A 267 -3.81 10.53 27.47
C GLU A 267 -2.72 10.45 26.40
N LYS A 268 -1.73 11.33 26.44
CA LYS A 268 -0.60 11.34 25.49
C LYS A 268 0.12 10.00 25.36
N THR A 269 0.13 9.19 26.42
CA THR A 269 0.74 7.87 26.45
C THR A 269 -0.12 6.84 25.74
N LEU A 270 -1.43 6.90 25.96
CA LEU A 270 -2.41 6.00 25.33
C LEU A 270 -2.55 6.29 23.83
N THR A 271 -2.64 7.57 23.46
CA THR A 271 -2.76 7.98 22.05
C THR A 271 -1.55 7.53 21.24
N LEU A 272 -0.33 7.69 21.78
CA LEU A 272 0.89 7.23 21.13
C LEU A 272 0.95 5.70 21.01
N ALA A 273 0.54 4.97 22.04
CA ALA A 273 0.53 3.51 22.02
C ALA A 273 -0.49 2.97 21.00
N THR A 274 -1.68 3.55 20.97
CA THR A 274 -2.74 3.21 20.03
C THR A 274 -2.31 3.50 18.59
N ALA A 275 -1.85 4.72 18.30
CA ALA A 275 -1.41 5.10 16.96
C ALA A 275 -0.25 4.24 16.44
N LYS A 276 0.70 3.84 17.31
CA LYS A 276 1.76 2.89 16.93
C LYS A 276 1.23 1.50 16.62
N THR A 277 0.20 1.04 17.31
CA THR A 277 -0.42 -0.26 17.03
C THR A 277 -1.17 -0.22 15.71
N VAL A 278 -1.93 0.86 15.46
CA VAL A 278 -2.61 1.12 14.17
C VAL A 278 -1.59 1.22 13.03
N LYS A 279 -0.50 1.98 13.21
CA LYS A 279 0.59 2.04 12.22
C LYS A 279 1.09 0.66 11.83
N ASN A 280 1.39 -0.18 12.81
CA ASN A 280 1.92 -1.51 12.56
C ASN A 280 0.92 -2.37 11.77
N GLU A 281 -0.37 -2.33 12.12
CA GLU A 281 -1.41 -3.07 11.40
C GLU A 281 -1.55 -2.58 9.95
N LEU A 282 -1.66 -1.27 9.75
CA LEU A 282 -1.77 -0.67 8.42
C LEU A 282 -0.55 -0.99 7.54
N GLU A 283 0.67 -0.90 8.09
CA GLU A 283 1.89 -1.25 7.36
C GLU A 283 1.99 -2.75 7.05
N GLU A 284 1.52 -3.62 7.95
CA GLU A 284 1.44 -5.06 7.68
C GLU A 284 0.47 -5.37 6.54
N LYS A 285 -0.60 -4.59 6.42
CA LYS A 285 -1.60 -4.72 5.35
C LYS A 285 -1.24 -3.96 4.06
N GLY A 286 -0.14 -3.19 4.06
CA GLY A 286 0.41 -2.60 2.85
C GLY A 286 0.24 -1.11 2.68
N TYR A 287 -0.36 -0.43 3.61
CA TYR A 287 -0.43 1.02 3.57
C TYR A 287 0.91 1.67 3.91
N SER A 288 1.18 2.82 3.32
CA SER A 288 2.25 3.70 3.77
C SER A 288 1.73 4.58 4.90
N VAL A 289 2.46 4.64 6.01
CA VAL A 289 2.01 5.36 7.20
C VAL A 289 3.02 6.42 7.63
N LEU A 290 2.55 7.66 7.73
CA LEU A 290 3.25 8.79 8.32
C LEU A 290 2.69 9.06 9.71
N MET A 291 3.48 9.67 10.57
CA MET A 291 3.04 10.09 11.90
C MET A 291 3.46 11.53 12.18
N THR A 292 2.59 12.31 12.83
CA THR A 292 2.91 13.69 13.26
C THR A 292 3.96 13.70 14.36
N ARG A 293 3.95 12.68 15.25
CA ARG A 293 4.98 12.36 16.24
C ARG A 293 5.11 10.86 16.44
N SER A 294 6.30 10.39 16.72
CA SER A 294 6.60 8.98 17.01
C SER A 294 7.17 8.74 18.41
N LYS A 295 7.34 9.83 19.18
CA LYS A 295 7.86 9.87 20.55
C LYS A 295 6.95 10.76 21.40
N ASP A 296 7.30 10.92 22.68
CA ASP A 296 6.64 11.85 23.58
C ASP A 296 7.13 13.28 23.34
N ASP A 297 6.87 13.81 22.14
CA ASP A 297 7.20 15.16 21.72
C ASP A 297 5.92 16.01 21.60
N PHE A 298 5.99 17.27 21.98
CA PHE A 298 4.90 18.21 21.77
C PHE A 298 4.89 18.73 20.34
N VAL A 299 3.74 18.66 19.67
CA VAL A 299 3.49 19.26 18.36
C VAL A 299 2.26 20.15 18.47
N SER A 300 2.39 21.45 18.16
CA SER A 300 1.26 22.37 18.23
C SER A 300 0.18 22.04 17.21
N LEU A 301 -1.10 22.34 17.51
CA LEU A 301 -2.26 22.00 16.65
C LEU A 301 -2.10 22.53 15.21
N SER A 302 -1.62 23.79 15.06
CA SER A 302 -1.34 24.33 13.72
C SER A 302 -0.20 23.60 13.01
N LYS A 303 0.79 23.11 13.75
CA LYS A 303 1.90 22.35 13.17
C LYS A 303 1.46 20.95 12.76
N ILE A 304 0.55 20.31 13.49
CA ILE A 304 -0.06 19.03 13.14
C ILE A 304 -0.74 19.13 11.75
N ALA A 305 -1.62 20.12 11.57
CA ALA A 305 -2.29 20.36 10.30
C ALA A 305 -1.29 20.68 9.17
N ASP A 306 -0.27 21.51 9.44
CA ASP A 306 0.80 21.85 8.50
C ASP A 306 1.61 20.64 8.05
N ILE A 307 1.96 19.71 8.97
CA ILE A 307 2.64 18.46 8.65
C ILE A 307 1.77 17.59 7.73
N SER A 308 0.48 17.47 8.05
CA SER A 308 -0.47 16.72 7.22
C SER A 308 -0.58 17.31 5.82
N ASN A 309 -0.84 18.61 5.71
CA ASN A 309 -1.09 19.31 4.45
C ASN A 309 0.13 19.31 3.51
N LYS A 310 1.34 19.41 4.08
CA LYS A 310 2.60 19.38 3.31
C LYS A 310 3.05 17.96 2.95
N SER A 311 2.46 16.93 3.54
CA SER A 311 2.76 15.55 3.22
C SER A 311 2.00 15.08 1.98
N ASN A 312 2.41 13.92 1.45
CA ASN A 312 1.67 13.19 0.44
C ASN A 312 0.59 12.26 1.01
N ALA A 313 0.14 12.50 2.25
CA ALA A 313 -0.93 11.69 2.84
C ALA A 313 -2.26 11.92 2.11
N ASP A 314 -2.99 10.84 1.89
CA ASP A 314 -4.34 10.87 1.29
C ASP A 314 -5.42 11.18 2.33
N ILE A 315 -5.21 10.73 3.58
CA ILE A 315 -6.12 10.90 4.70
C ILE A 315 -5.35 11.18 6.01
N PHE A 316 -6.07 11.74 6.98
CA PHE A 316 -5.56 12.08 8.30
C PHE A 316 -6.46 11.50 9.39
N LEU A 317 -5.86 10.81 10.38
CA LEU A 317 -6.55 10.25 11.54
C LEU A 317 -5.85 10.70 12.82
N SER A 318 -6.57 11.42 13.69
CA SER A 318 -6.12 11.81 15.02
C SER A 318 -6.71 10.88 16.08
N PHE A 319 -5.91 10.51 17.08
CA PHE A 319 -6.26 9.56 18.14
C PHE A 319 -6.30 10.26 19.48
N HIS A 320 -7.43 10.13 20.18
CA HIS A 320 -7.70 10.74 21.47
C HIS A 320 -8.49 9.80 22.40
N TYR A 321 -8.57 10.18 23.66
CA TYR A 321 -9.41 9.59 24.67
C TYR A 321 -10.11 10.72 25.43
N ASP A 322 -11.44 10.78 25.31
CA ASP A 322 -12.28 11.84 25.85
C ASP A 322 -12.26 11.91 27.41
N SER A 323 -12.71 12.99 27.95
CA SER A 323 -12.91 13.13 29.38
C SER A 323 -14.07 14.08 29.68
N THR A 324 -14.76 13.85 30.80
CA THR A 324 -15.81 14.73 31.33
C THR A 324 -15.35 15.48 32.57
N GLY A 325 -16.11 16.48 33.00
CA GLY A 325 -15.82 17.24 34.21
C GLY A 325 -15.85 16.41 35.50
N ASN A 326 -16.58 15.28 35.48
CA ASN A 326 -16.70 14.39 36.63
C ASN A 326 -16.24 12.95 36.30
N PRO A 327 -15.60 12.25 37.20
CA PRO A 327 -15.26 10.83 37.05
C PRO A 327 -16.46 9.94 36.71
N ASN A 328 -16.27 9.04 35.73
CA ASN A 328 -17.26 8.02 35.33
C ASN A 328 -18.58 8.57 34.75
N GLU A 329 -18.65 9.85 34.36
CA GLU A 329 -19.85 10.45 33.81
C GLU A 329 -20.04 10.12 32.32
N GLY A 330 -18.95 10.07 31.55
CA GLY A 330 -18.94 9.70 30.15
C GLY A 330 -18.40 8.30 29.91
N SER A 331 -18.82 7.64 28.83
CA SER A 331 -18.30 6.36 28.36
C SER A 331 -18.54 6.18 26.87
N GLY A 332 -17.74 5.35 26.21
CA GLY A 332 -17.94 4.97 24.81
C GLY A 332 -17.06 5.70 23.82
N THR A 333 -17.20 5.38 22.55
CA THR A 333 -16.39 5.88 21.45
C THR A 333 -17.13 6.88 20.58
N THR A 334 -16.45 7.89 20.05
CA THR A 334 -17.03 8.86 19.10
C THR A 334 -16.04 9.17 17.98
N THR A 335 -16.55 9.32 16.75
CA THR A 335 -15.74 9.74 15.61
C THR A 335 -16.11 11.14 15.15
N PHE A 336 -15.16 12.04 15.07
CA PHE A 336 -15.40 13.41 14.64
C PHE A 336 -14.78 13.73 13.28
N TYR A 337 -15.47 14.56 12.50
CA TYR A 337 -14.96 15.19 11.30
C TYR A 337 -15.38 16.68 11.29
N ARG A 338 -14.76 17.49 10.43
CA ARG A 338 -15.14 18.91 10.29
C ARG A 338 -15.52 19.25 8.86
N ASN A 339 -14.68 18.90 7.91
CA ASN A 339 -14.86 19.22 6.51
C ASN A 339 -15.70 18.13 5.80
N LYS A 340 -16.46 18.52 4.77
CA LYS A 340 -17.36 17.61 4.05
C LYS A 340 -16.65 16.39 3.46
N ASN A 341 -15.38 16.55 3.04
CA ASN A 341 -14.56 15.45 2.52
C ASN A 341 -14.19 14.41 3.59
N GLY A 342 -14.16 14.77 4.88
CA GLY A 342 -13.92 13.84 5.98
C GLY A 342 -15.12 12.96 6.35
N ARG A 343 -16.35 13.37 5.98
CA ARG A 343 -17.57 12.63 6.36
C ARG A 343 -17.61 11.17 5.90
N PRO A 344 -17.27 10.83 4.63
CA PRO A 344 -17.25 9.43 4.20
C PRO A 344 -16.22 8.57 4.95
N LEU A 345 -15.06 9.14 5.25
CA LEU A 345 -14.03 8.49 6.04
C LEU A 345 -14.50 8.26 7.48
N ALA A 346 -15.11 9.29 8.10
CA ALA A 346 -15.67 9.18 9.45
C ALA A 346 -16.73 8.07 9.54
N GLN A 347 -17.63 8.01 8.58
CA GLN A 347 -18.65 6.97 8.54
C GLN A 347 -18.03 5.58 8.42
N ALA A 348 -17.14 5.37 7.43
CA ALA A 348 -16.54 4.06 7.16
C ALA A 348 -15.73 3.53 8.37
N VAL A 349 -14.97 4.40 9.05
CA VAL A 349 -14.20 4.02 10.23
C VAL A 349 -15.11 3.82 11.45
N ASN A 350 -16.10 4.70 11.66
CA ASN A 350 -17.04 4.57 12.76
C ASN A 350 -17.87 3.29 12.69
N ASP A 351 -18.29 2.87 11.50
CA ASP A 351 -19.06 1.64 11.32
C ASP A 351 -18.25 0.41 11.80
N GLN A 352 -16.94 0.39 11.53
CA GLN A 352 -16.07 -0.70 12.01
C GLN A 352 -15.76 -0.59 13.50
N ILE A 353 -15.63 0.62 14.04
CA ILE A 353 -15.51 0.85 15.49
C ILE A 353 -16.73 0.32 16.23
N ALA A 354 -17.92 0.59 15.71
CA ALA A 354 -19.18 0.11 16.28
C ALA A 354 -19.30 -1.43 16.27
N ASP A 355 -18.76 -2.09 15.25
CA ASP A 355 -18.84 -3.55 15.08
C ASP A 355 -17.77 -4.30 15.91
N ILE A 356 -16.55 -3.74 16.01
CA ILE A 356 -15.39 -4.47 16.54
C ILE A 356 -15.05 -4.13 18.00
N LEU A 357 -15.26 -2.86 18.41
CA LEU A 357 -14.86 -2.44 19.76
C LEU A 357 -15.91 -2.84 20.81
N PRO A 358 -15.46 -3.15 22.05
CA PRO A 358 -16.36 -3.56 23.13
C PRO A 358 -17.08 -2.40 23.83
N LEU A 359 -16.64 -1.16 23.61
CA LEU A 359 -17.26 0.03 24.18
C LEU A 359 -18.47 0.45 23.33
N GLU A 360 -19.46 1.06 23.97
CA GLU A 360 -20.60 1.63 23.26
C GLU A 360 -20.14 2.66 22.21
N ASN A 361 -20.63 2.53 20.99
CA ASN A 361 -20.38 3.51 19.95
C ASN A 361 -21.43 4.62 19.98
N ARG A 362 -20.98 5.85 20.17
CA ARG A 362 -21.83 7.06 20.23
C ARG A 362 -22.05 7.69 18.84
N GLY A 363 -21.55 7.02 17.80
CA GLY A 363 -21.70 7.47 16.42
C GLY A 363 -20.60 8.42 15.96
N PHE A 364 -20.86 9.11 14.85
CA PHE A 364 -19.96 10.10 14.31
C PHE A 364 -20.67 11.43 14.05
N GLY A 365 -19.93 12.53 14.18
CA GLY A 365 -20.49 13.86 14.05
C GLY A 365 -19.46 14.93 13.70
N THR A 366 -19.94 16.17 13.58
CA THR A 366 -19.08 17.31 13.29
C THR A 366 -18.59 17.96 14.59
N GLN A 367 -17.29 18.29 14.63
CA GLN A 367 -16.70 19.06 15.72
C GLN A 367 -15.64 20.03 15.16
N ASP A 368 -15.54 21.21 15.79
CA ASP A 368 -14.66 22.29 15.30
C ASP A 368 -13.23 22.20 15.88
N TYR A 369 -12.66 21.00 15.87
CA TYR A 369 -11.26 20.82 16.25
C TYR A 369 -10.32 21.42 15.22
N GLN A 370 -9.30 22.15 15.69
CA GLN A 370 -8.34 22.86 14.83
C GLN A 370 -7.63 21.91 13.85
N VAL A 371 -7.19 20.75 14.32
CA VAL A 371 -6.51 19.72 13.48
C VAL A 371 -7.38 19.17 12.35
N LEU A 372 -8.71 19.24 12.50
CA LEU A 372 -9.68 18.87 11.47
C LEU A 372 -10.04 20.04 10.56
N ARG A 373 -10.22 21.25 11.15
CA ARG A 373 -10.61 22.46 10.43
C ARG A 373 -9.54 22.93 9.46
N GLU A 374 -8.28 22.88 9.89
CA GLU A 374 -7.12 23.36 9.12
C GLU A 374 -6.48 22.28 8.25
N ASN A 375 -7.09 21.10 8.18
CA ASN A 375 -6.61 19.99 7.36
C ASN A 375 -7.28 19.99 5.98
N ASP A 376 -6.49 20.01 4.92
CA ASP A 376 -6.97 19.96 3.53
C ASP A 376 -7.36 18.52 3.10
N LYS A 377 -6.88 17.52 3.82
CA LYS A 377 -7.16 16.11 3.56
C LYS A 377 -8.52 15.71 4.15
N PRO A 378 -9.14 14.60 3.67
CA PRO A 378 -10.16 13.92 4.45
C PRO A 378 -9.61 13.58 5.84
N ALA A 379 -10.15 14.22 6.87
CA ALA A 379 -9.61 14.19 8.24
C ALA A 379 -10.67 13.80 9.26
N ILE A 380 -10.30 12.91 10.18
CA ILE A 380 -11.13 12.48 11.31
C ILE A 380 -10.33 12.49 12.61
N LEU A 381 -11.07 12.61 13.72
CA LEU A 381 -10.55 12.45 15.08
C LEU A 381 -11.38 11.37 15.79
N LEU A 382 -10.69 10.47 16.43
CA LEU A 382 -11.24 9.30 17.09
C LEU A 382 -11.10 9.48 18.61
N GLU A 383 -12.24 9.56 19.30
CA GLU A 383 -12.32 9.42 20.76
C GLU A 383 -12.59 7.95 21.08
N LEU A 384 -11.59 7.27 21.61
CA LEU A 384 -11.56 5.81 21.75
C LEU A 384 -11.92 5.33 23.14
N GLY A 385 -12.75 6.07 23.83
CA GLY A 385 -13.20 5.85 25.21
C GLY A 385 -12.92 7.08 26.07
N TYR A 386 -13.47 7.09 27.28
CA TYR A 386 -13.26 8.16 28.26
C TYR A 386 -12.13 7.77 29.22
N ILE A 387 -11.04 8.54 29.24
CA ILE A 387 -9.89 8.24 30.09
C ILE A 387 -10.22 8.34 31.59
N ASN A 388 -11.16 9.23 31.94
CA ASN A 388 -11.66 9.38 33.31
C ASN A 388 -12.92 8.55 33.63
N ASN A 389 -13.14 7.48 32.83
CA ASN A 389 -14.06 6.41 33.14
C ASN A 389 -13.27 5.14 33.44
N ASP A 390 -13.43 4.53 34.63
CA ASP A 390 -12.60 3.41 35.09
C ASP A 390 -12.71 2.18 34.18
N THR A 391 -13.89 1.94 33.57
CA THR A 391 -14.10 0.85 32.61
C THR A 391 -13.41 1.14 31.27
N ASP A 392 -13.63 2.31 30.71
CA ASP A 392 -13.03 2.71 29.44
C ASP A 392 -11.50 2.81 29.55
N ALA A 393 -11.00 3.38 30.67
CA ALA A 393 -9.58 3.46 30.96
C ALA A 393 -8.92 2.07 31.09
N ALA A 394 -9.62 1.08 31.64
CA ALA A 394 -9.12 -0.30 31.69
C ALA A 394 -9.01 -0.91 30.27
N TYR A 395 -9.93 -0.60 29.37
CA TYR A 395 -9.80 -0.94 27.94
C TYR A 395 -8.65 -0.18 27.29
N ALA A 396 -8.59 1.15 27.44
CA ALA A 396 -7.60 2.01 26.83
C ALA A 396 -6.15 1.63 27.18
N GLN A 397 -5.91 1.06 28.35
CA GLN A 397 -4.61 0.55 28.79
C GLN A 397 -4.29 -0.86 28.26
N ASN A 398 -5.25 -1.54 27.65
CA ASN A 398 -5.12 -2.94 27.27
C ASN A 398 -4.64 -3.08 25.82
N LYS A 399 -3.52 -3.78 25.61
CA LYS A 399 -2.99 -4.05 24.26
C LYS A 399 -3.99 -4.76 23.34
N LYS A 400 -4.87 -5.62 23.89
CA LYS A 400 -5.92 -6.27 23.07
C LYS A 400 -6.93 -5.26 22.53
N TYR A 401 -7.20 -4.21 23.29
CA TYR A 401 -8.05 -3.11 22.83
C TYR A 401 -7.39 -2.32 21.71
N HIS A 402 -6.11 -1.96 21.86
CA HIS A 402 -5.36 -1.30 20.79
C HIS A 402 -5.32 -2.14 19.50
N ASN A 403 -5.21 -3.47 19.61
CA ASN A 403 -5.28 -4.35 18.43
C ASN A 403 -6.66 -4.33 17.77
N LYS A 404 -7.75 -4.28 18.54
CA LYS A 404 -9.11 -4.14 18.00
C LYS A 404 -9.31 -2.76 17.34
N VAL A 405 -8.78 -1.69 17.94
CA VAL A 405 -8.77 -0.36 17.31
C VAL A 405 -8.01 -0.41 15.98
N ALA A 406 -6.86 -1.07 15.94
CA ALA A 406 -6.07 -1.19 14.71
C ALA A 406 -6.82 -1.98 13.63
N GLU A 407 -7.49 -3.07 13.99
CA GLU A 407 -8.37 -3.84 13.10
C GLU A 407 -9.52 -2.98 12.57
N ALA A 408 -10.23 -2.26 13.44
CA ALA A 408 -11.36 -1.41 13.07
C ALA A 408 -10.93 -0.26 12.13
N VAL A 409 -9.80 0.39 12.44
CA VAL A 409 -9.24 1.45 11.58
C VAL A 409 -8.83 0.89 10.22
N TYR A 410 -8.15 -0.26 10.18
CA TYR A 410 -7.76 -0.90 8.93
C TYR A 410 -8.99 -1.22 8.06
N GLU A 411 -10.00 -1.91 8.60
CA GLU A 411 -11.20 -2.26 7.84
C GLU A 411 -11.97 -1.01 7.39
N GLY A 412 -12.10 0.01 8.25
CA GLY A 412 -12.80 1.25 7.92
C GLY A 412 -12.09 2.08 6.85
N VAL A 413 -10.78 2.25 6.96
CA VAL A 413 -9.95 2.94 5.95
C VAL A 413 -9.99 2.18 4.62
N THR A 414 -9.93 0.86 4.68
CA THR A 414 -10.02 -0.01 3.51
C THR A 414 -11.36 0.17 2.79
N ASN A 415 -12.46 0.14 3.54
CA ASN A 415 -13.80 0.35 3.00
C ASN A 415 -13.96 1.75 2.40
N TYR A 416 -13.42 2.78 3.06
CA TYR A 416 -13.41 4.15 2.54
C TYR A 416 -12.72 4.24 1.18
N PHE A 417 -11.50 3.72 1.04
CA PHE A 417 -10.78 3.78 -0.23
C PHE A 417 -11.44 2.95 -1.34
N ILE A 418 -12.03 1.81 -1.00
CA ILE A 418 -12.84 1.03 -1.96
C ILE A 418 -14.00 1.87 -2.51
N GLU A 419 -14.73 2.57 -1.64
CA GLU A 419 -15.87 3.40 -2.05
C GLU A 419 -15.45 4.66 -2.82
N MET A 420 -14.33 5.29 -2.45
CA MET A 420 -13.79 6.44 -3.20
C MET A 420 -13.35 6.03 -4.60
N ASN A 421 -12.64 4.91 -4.73
CA ASN A 421 -12.23 4.36 -6.03
C ASN A 421 -13.42 3.97 -6.94
N LYS A 422 -14.61 3.74 -6.37
CA LYS A 422 -15.85 3.53 -7.15
C LYS A 422 -16.46 4.84 -7.65
N LYS A 423 -16.29 5.94 -6.93
CA LYS A 423 -16.87 7.26 -7.28
C LYS A 423 -16.06 8.04 -8.30
N ASP A 424 -14.74 7.81 -8.34
CA ASP A 424 -13.82 8.45 -9.30
C ASP A 424 -13.84 7.76 -10.68
N ARG A 425 -14.77 6.85 -10.89
CA ARG A 425 -15.03 6.07 -12.12
C ARG A 425 -16.41 6.32 -12.67
#